data_e092c702492250d6da89d765c7d30b3b
#
_entry.id   e092c702492250d6da89d765c7d30b3b
#
_cell.length_a   1.000
_cell.length_b   1.000
_cell.length_c   1.000
_cell.angle_alpha   90.00
_cell.angle_beta   90.00
_cell.angle_gamma   90.00
#
_symmetry.space_group_name_H-M   'P 1'
#
loop_
_entity.id
_entity.type
_entity.pdbx_description
1 polymer ?
#
loop_
_entity_poly.entity_id
_entity_poly.type
_entity_poly.pdbx_seq_one_letter_code
_entity_poly.pdbx_strand_id
1 'polypeptide(L)'
;QVISSAGQDNAELHLFSDFNKFYESPVYSSLDIIIECASKDAVREFSKRIIESKKDLLVLSVGGFSDQKFLSELQDLSIFNNAKIWIPTGAIAGLDSIRSVRKYLDSLTITTTKHPKSFAGAPYFKNSKIKLDDISKETVLFEGSAITAIELFPANVNVAVSIALAGIGLENTRVKIIADPMISVNKHEILCKGSFGEIHVIVQNIPSPTNPKTSYLASLSAIECLRGLCNENFRIGT
;
A
#
# COMPACT_ATOMS: atom_id res chain seq x y z
N GLN A 1 -17.48 -10.94 -12.05
CA GLN A 1 -18.68 -10.04 -12.04
C GLN A 1 -18.34 -8.54 -11.96
N VAL A 2 -17.07 -8.16 -11.98
CA VAL A 2 -16.61 -6.76 -11.95
C VAL A 2 -16.41 -6.19 -13.38
N ILE A 3 -16.64 -6.98 -14.39
CA ILE A 3 -16.24 -6.73 -15.78
C ILE A 3 -17.32 -6.04 -16.61
N SER A 4 -18.54 -5.93 -16.12
CA SER A 4 -19.67 -5.33 -16.86
C SER A 4 -19.63 -3.79 -16.97
N SER A 5 -18.64 -3.12 -16.37
CA SER A 5 -18.46 -1.67 -16.43
C SER A 5 -17.17 -1.21 -17.12
N ALA A 6 -16.39 -2.12 -17.69
CA ALA A 6 -15.33 -1.73 -18.63
C ALA A 6 -16.02 -1.12 -19.85
N GLY A 7 -15.83 0.17 -20.01
CA GLY A 7 -16.58 1.01 -20.95
C GLY A 7 -16.49 0.54 -22.39
N GLN A 8 -17.28 1.19 -23.22
CA GLN A 8 -17.50 0.98 -24.65
C GLN A 8 -16.26 1.10 -25.56
N ASP A 9 -15.05 1.19 -25.01
CA ASP A 9 -13.83 1.19 -25.77
C ASP A 9 -13.39 -0.28 -26.03
N ASN A 10 -12.95 -0.56 -27.24
CA ASN A 10 -12.56 -1.85 -27.83
C ASN A 10 -11.48 -2.63 -27.06
N ALA A 11 -11.48 -2.61 -25.74
CA ALA A 11 -10.55 -3.36 -24.90
C ALA A 11 -10.97 -4.82 -24.87
N GLU A 12 -10.13 -5.70 -25.43
CA GLU A 12 -10.33 -7.13 -25.37
C GLU A 12 -10.02 -7.64 -23.97
N LEU A 13 -10.97 -8.38 -23.37
CA LEU A 13 -10.81 -8.92 -22.04
C LEU A 13 -10.40 -10.40 -22.10
N HIS A 14 -9.23 -10.69 -21.58
CA HIS A 14 -8.72 -12.04 -21.41
C HIS A 14 -8.73 -12.45 -19.94
N LEU A 15 -9.27 -13.62 -19.62
CA LEU A 15 -9.33 -14.17 -18.26
C LEU A 15 -8.45 -15.40 -18.13
N PHE A 16 -7.62 -15.41 -17.09
CA PHE A 16 -6.76 -16.52 -16.73
C PHE A 16 -7.03 -16.94 -15.29
N SER A 17 -7.14 -18.23 -15.04
CA SER A 17 -7.32 -18.80 -13.70
C SER A 17 -6.00 -19.08 -12.96
N ASP A 18 -4.89 -18.98 -13.69
CA ASP A 18 -3.56 -19.35 -13.21
C ASP A 18 -2.51 -18.39 -13.78
N PHE A 19 -1.56 -17.97 -12.92
CA PHE A 19 -0.52 -17.01 -13.31
C PHE A 19 0.42 -17.58 -14.39
N ASN A 20 0.74 -18.87 -14.35
CA ASN A 20 1.65 -19.45 -15.34
C ASN A 20 1.03 -19.44 -16.73
N LYS A 21 -0.26 -19.79 -16.84
CA LYS A 21 -1.00 -19.70 -18.11
C LYS A 21 -1.05 -18.27 -18.65
N PHE A 22 -1.22 -17.28 -17.74
CA PHE A 22 -1.16 -15.88 -18.11
C PHE A 22 0.24 -15.51 -18.60
N TYR A 23 1.28 -15.85 -17.82
CA TYR A 23 2.68 -15.51 -18.09
C TYR A 23 3.19 -16.09 -19.43
N GLU A 24 2.74 -17.29 -19.81
CA GLU A 24 3.10 -17.98 -21.06
C GLU A 24 2.24 -17.54 -22.25
N SER A 25 1.24 -16.72 -22.04
CA SER A 25 0.31 -16.31 -23.10
C SER A 25 0.88 -15.22 -24.01
N PRO A 26 0.43 -15.14 -25.27
CA PRO A 26 0.75 -14.01 -26.14
C PRO A 26 0.28 -12.66 -25.57
N VAL A 27 -0.81 -12.67 -24.80
CA VAL A 27 -1.35 -11.48 -24.12
C VAL A 27 -0.31 -10.91 -23.17
N TYR A 28 0.30 -11.73 -22.30
CA TYR A 28 1.35 -11.27 -21.39
C TYR A 28 2.52 -10.62 -22.14
N SER A 29 2.93 -11.22 -23.26
CA SER A 29 4.05 -10.71 -24.05
C SER A 29 3.80 -9.30 -24.61
N SER A 30 2.55 -8.96 -24.91
CA SER A 30 2.15 -7.66 -25.47
C SER A 30 1.98 -6.55 -24.42
N LEU A 31 2.01 -6.85 -23.11
CA LEU A 31 1.82 -5.87 -22.06
C LEU A 31 3.12 -5.11 -21.73
N ASP A 32 3.01 -3.87 -21.33
CA ASP A 32 4.11 -3.04 -20.85
C ASP A 32 4.16 -3.01 -19.33
N ILE A 33 3.00 -3.10 -18.66
CA ILE A 33 2.87 -3.00 -17.21
C ILE A 33 1.91 -4.07 -16.67
N ILE A 34 2.26 -4.60 -15.51
CA ILE A 34 1.41 -5.51 -14.72
C ILE A 34 0.95 -4.78 -13.46
N ILE A 35 -0.33 -4.92 -13.12
CA ILE A 35 -0.91 -4.32 -11.91
C ILE A 35 -1.19 -5.44 -10.91
N GLU A 36 -0.51 -5.41 -9.77
CA GLU A 36 -0.78 -6.30 -8.66
C GLU A 36 -1.81 -5.65 -7.72
N CYS A 37 -2.96 -6.28 -7.57
CA CYS A 37 -4.03 -5.87 -6.66
C CYS A 37 -4.66 -7.06 -5.91
N ALA A 38 -3.90 -8.13 -5.71
CA ALA A 38 -4.37 -9.38 -5.13
C ALA A 38 -3.98 -9.52 -3.65
N SER A 39 -2.68 -9.71 -3.35
CA SER A 39 -2.21 -9.92 -1.98
C SER A 39 -0.70 -9.72 -1.84
N LYS A 40 -0.24 -9.53 -0.58
CA LYS A 40 1.19 -9.51 -0.26
C LYS A 40 1.94 -10.78 -0.70
N ASP A 41 1.25 -11.92 -0.71
CA ASP A 41 1.84 -13.20 -1.11
C ASP A 41 2.02 -13.26 -2.62
N ALA A 42 1.07 -12.73 -3.40
CA ALA A 42 1.18 -12.57 -4.85
C ALA A 42 2.37 -11.63 -5.22
N VAL A 43 2.59 -10.55 -4.47
CA VAL A 43 3.78 -9.69 -4.64
C VAL A 43 5.05 -10.52 -4.49
N ARG A 44 5.17 -11.32 -3.44
CA ARG A 44 6.36 -12.13 -3.15
C ARG A 44 6.58 -13.23 -4.19
N GLU A 45 5.50 -13.84 -4.64
CA GLU A 45 5.56 -14.96 -5.57
C GLU A 45 5.87 -14.52 -7.00
N PHE A 46 5.25 -13.44 -7.48
CA PHE A 46 5.26 -13.13 -8.91
C PHE A 46 6.15 -11.95 -9.31
N SER A 47 6.48 -11.01 -8.39
CA SER A 47 7.16 -9.76 -8.77
C SER A 47 8.49 -9.98 -9.46
N LYS A 48 9.31 -10.94 -9.00
CA LYS A 48 10.62 -11.21 -9.62
C LYS A 48 10.46 -11.63 -11.09
N ARG A 49 9.56 -12.59 -11.36
CA ARG A 49 9.30 -13.07 -12.72
C ARG A 49 8.78 -11.96 -13.64
N ILE A 50 7.93 -11.07 -13.11
CA ILE A 50 7.41 -9.92 -13.85
C ILE A 50 8.56 -8.97 -14.23
N ILE A 51 9.40 -8.61 -13.27
CA ILE A 51 10.54 -7.71 -13.50
C ILE A 51 11.59 -8.35 -14.43
N GLU A 52 11.90 -9.64 -14.28
CA GLU A 52 12.80 -10.38 -15.16
C GLU A 52 12.30 -10.42 -16.60
N SER A 53 10.99 -10.40 -16.82
CA SER A 53 10.40 -10.29 -18.16
C SER A 53 10.36 -8.86 -18.72
N LYS A 54 11.03 -7.91 -18.05
CA LYS A 54 11.16 -6.49 -18.44
C LYS A 54 9.82 -5.76 -18.52
N LYS A 55 8.86 -6.16 -17.67
CA LYS A 55 7.56 -5.48 -17.53
C LYS A 55 7.59 -4.59 -16.29
N ASP A 56 7.02 -3.39 -16.42
CA ASP A 56 6.77 -2.54 -15.27
C ASP A 56 5.75 -3.20 -14.32
N LEU A 57 5.88 -2.93 -13.02
CA LEU A 57 5.01 -3.50 -12.00
C LEU A 57 4.42 -2.39 -11.12
N LEU A 58 3.10 -2.25 -11.12
CA LEU A 58 2.38 -1.39 -10.18
C LEU A 58 1.83 -2.26 -9.06
N VAL A 59 2.15 -1.93 -7.79
CA VAL A 59 1.83 -2.74 -6.62
C VAL A 59 0.90 -1.99 -5.68
N LEU A 60 -0.25 -2.61 -5.36
CA LEU A 60 -1.19 -2.12 -4.35
C LEU A 60 -1.02 -2.85 -3.02
N SER A 61 -0.59 -4.10 -3.04
CA SER A 61 -0.38 -4.90 -1.83
C SER A 61 1.03 -4.67 -1.26
N VAL A 62 1.33 -3.40 -0.94
CA VAL A 62 2.67 -2.90 -0.54
C VAL A 62 3.24 -3.63 0.66
N GLY A 63 2.38 -4.23 1.51
CA GLY A 63 2.80 -5.13 2.60
C GLY A 63 3.71 -6.28 2.16
N GLY A 64 3.70 -6.66 0.88
CA GLY A 64 4.63 -7.64 0.30
C GLY A 64 6.10 -7.22 0.40
N PHE A 65 6.38 -5.92 0.47
CA PHE A 65 7.72 -5.32 0.60
C PHE A 65 8.21 -5.17 2.05
N SER A 66 7.53 -5.79 3.01
CA SER A 66 7.94 -5.78 4.42
C SER A 66 9.23 -6.56 4.69
N ASP A 67 9.64 -7.44 3.78
CA ASP A 67 10.91 -8.14 3.83
C ASP A 67 11.99 -7.31 3.12
N GLN A 68 12.95 -6.80 3.89
CA GLN A 68 14.01 -5.93 3.39
C GLN A 68 14.92 -6.62 2.37
N LYS A 69 15.19 -7.92 2.57
CA LYS A 69 16.02 -8.70 1.65
C LYS A 69 15.33 -8.87 0.31
N PHE A 70 14.07 -9.29 0.35
CA PHE A 70 13.24 -9.42 -0.86
C PHE A 70 13.14 -8.10 -1.63
N LEU A 71 12.90 -6.99 -0.92
CA LEU A 71 12.81 -5.67 -1.53
C LEU A 71 14.11 -5.26 -2.20
N SER A 72 15.27 -5.45 -1.53
CA SER A 72 16.58 -5.13 -2.11
C SER A 72 16.86 -5.95 -3.37
N GLU A 73 16.64 -7.27 -3.31
CA GLU A 73 16.80 -8.15 -4.48
C GLU A 73 15.90 -7.72 -5.66
N LEU A 74 14.66 -7.32 -5.37
CA LEU A 74 13.73 -6.87 -6.40
C LEU A 74 14.12 -5.51 -6.99
N GLN A 75 14.69 -4.60 -6.19
CA GLN A 75 15.22 -3.33 -6.66
C GLN A 75 16.43 -3.54 -7.57
N ASP A 76 17.35 -4.44 -7.24
CA ASP A 76 18.50 -4.79 -8.07
C ASP A 76 18.06 -5.39 -9.41
N LEU A 77 17.08 -6.30 -9.38
CA LEU A 77 16.47 -6.86 -10.60
C LEU A 77 15.79 -5.79 -11.46
N SER A 78 15.11 -4.85 -10.84
CA SER A 78 14.44 -3.72 -11.51
C SER A 78 15.46 -2.86 -12.27
N ILE A 79 16.58 -2.53 -11.65
CA ILE A 79 17.68 -1.79 -12.29
C ILE A 79 18.28 -2.60 -13.45
N PHE A 80 18.60 -3.87 -13.21
CA PHE A 80 19.23 -4.75 -14.19
C PHE A 80 18.38 -4.94 -15.44
N ASN A 81 17.05 -5.10 -15.27
CA ASN A 81 16.12 -5.34 -16.37
C ASN A 81 15.54 -4.05 -16.97
N ASN A 82 15.89 -2.87 -16.43
CA ASN A 82 15.30 -1.58 -16.80
C ASN A 82 13.75 -1.59 -16.72
N ALA A 83 13.20 -2.30 -15.72
CA ALA A 83 11.79 -2.35 -15.41
C ALA A 83 11.51 -1.56 -14.15
N LYS A 84 10.39 -0.87 -14.06
CA LYS A 84 10.06 0.02 -12.95
C LYS A 84 9.05 -0.61 -12.01
N ILE A 85 9.18 -0.29 -10.71
CA ILE A 85 8.21 -0.66 -9.69
C ILE A 85 7.51 0.60 -9.23
N TRP A 86 6.20 0.61 -9.36
CA TRP A 86 5.33 1.73 -9.03
C TRP A 86 4.50 1.43 -7.80
N ILE A 87 4.54 2.32 -6.82
CA ILE A 87 3.74 2.24 -5.60
C ILE A 87 2.89 3.51 -5.54
N PRO A 88 1.57 3.43 -5.80
CA PRO A 88 0.70 4.58 -5.67
C PRO A 88 0.57 5.01 -4.20
N THR A 89 0.09 6.22 -3.94
CA THR A 89 -0.08 6.73 -2.57
C THR A 89 -1.06 5.91 -1.74
N GLY A 90 -1.96 5.18 -2.39
CA GLY A 90 -2.91 4.32 -1.70
C GLY A 90 -3.93 5.12 -0.90
N ALA A 91 -4.16 4.72 0.35
CA ALA A 91 -5.11 5.34 1.25
C ALA A 91 -4.57 6.56 2.01
N ILE A 92 -3.41 7.09 1.62
CA ILE A 92 -2.71 8.21 2.28
C ILE A 92 -2.33 9.28 1.26
N ALA A 93 -1.67 10.35 1.72
CA ALA A 93 -1.15 11.41 0.88
C ALA A 93 0.26 11.83 1.34
N GLY A 94 0.97 12.60 0.52
CA GLY A 94 2.26 13.20 0.87
C GLY A 94 3.46 12.27 0.76
N LEU A 95 3.39 11.11 0.07
CA LEU A 95 4.55 10.23 -0.10
C LEU A 95 5.69 10.91 -0.85
N ASP A 96 5.39 11.73 -1.84
CA ASP A 96 6.34 12.54 -2.59
C ASP A 96 7.06 13.54 -1.69
N SER A 97 6.31 14.26 -0.85
CA SER A 97 6.86 15.21 0.12
C SER A 97 7.77 14.52 1.13
N ILE A 98 7.36 13.37 1.67
CA ILE A 98 8.18 12.57 2.59
C ILE A 98 9.48 12.09 1.92
N ARG A 99 9.38 11.59 0.68
CA ARG A 99 10.56 11.16 -0.08
C ARG A 99 11.55 12.29 -0.32
N SER A 100 11.06 13.50 -0.61
CA SER A 100 11.90 14.67 -0.87
C SER A 100 12.74 15.06 0.35
N VAL A 101 12.20 14.90 1.56
CA VAL A 101 12.85 15.28 2.82
C VAL A 101 13.48 14.10 3.58
N ARG A 102 13.46 12.89 3.04
CA ARG A 102 13.85 11.66 3.76
C ARG A 102 15.24 11.70 4.43
N LYS A 103 16.19 12.43 3.85
CA LYS A 103 17.54 12.60 4.41
C LYS A 103 17.61 13.57 5.59
N TYR A 104 16.56 14.32 5.82
CA TYR A 104 16.45 15.36 6.84
C TYR A 104 15.42 14.99 7.92
N LEU A 105 14.89 13.76 7.88
CA LEU A 105 13.91 13.26 8.84
C LEU A 105 14.59 12.79 10.12
N ASP A 106 14.17 13.35 11.25
CA ASP A 106 14.52 12.87 12.59
C ASP A 106 13.47 11.88 13.11
N SER A 107 12.20 12.09 12.73
CA SER A 107 11.10 11.20 13.13
C SER A 107 10.01 11.12 12.08
N LEU A 108 9.38 9.96 12.03
CA LEU A 108 8.25 9.65 11.13
C LEU A 108 7.26 8.78 11.88
N THR A 109 6.05 9.27 12.05
CA THR A 109 4.98 8.58 12.76
C THR A 109 3.75 8.50 11.89
N ILE A 110 3.11 7.33 11.85
CA ILE A 110 1.76 7.17 11.31
C ILE A 110 0.81 6.68 12.39
N THR A 111 -0.27 7.42 12.61
CA THR A 111 -1.40 7.01 13.45
C THR A 111 -2.55 6.56 12.56
N THR A 112 -3.02 5.35 12.76
CA THR A 112 -4.17 4.79 12.05
C THR A 112 -5.30 4.58 13.04
N THR A 113 -6.43 5.27 12.83
CA THR A 113 -7.66 5.11 13.63
C THR A 113 -8.75 4.48 12.78
N LYS A 114 -9.33 3.38 13.27
CA LYS A 114 -10.41 2.65 12.61
C LYS A 114 -11.42 2.15 13.62
N HIS A 115 -12.62 1.84 13.12
CA HIS A 115 -13.63 1.16 13.93
C HIS A 115 -13.10 -0.22 14.40
N PRO A 116 -13.37 -0.66 15.65
CA PRO A 116 -12.86 -1.93 16.20
C PRO A 116 -13.06 -3.14 15.30
N LYS A 117 -14.20 -3.25 14.64
CA LYS A 117 -14.52 -4.35 13.69
C LYS A 117 -13.48 -4.50 12.55
N SER A 118 -12.77 -3.43 12.19
CA SER A 118 -11.73 -3.46 11.15
C SER A 118 -10.48 -4.24 11.57
N PHE A 119 -10.33 -4.54 12.86
CA PHE A 119 -9.21 -5.29 13.41
C PHE A 119 -9.54 -6.74 13.74
N ALA A 120 -10.74 -7.21 13.37
CA ALA A 120 -11.15 -8.58 13.60
C ALA A 120 -10.16 -9.58 12.95
N GLY A 121 -9.75 -10.59 13.72
CA GLY A 121 -8.80 -11.61 13.28
C GLY A 121 -7.32 -11.19 13.33
N ALA A 122 -6.99 -9.97 13.78
CA ALA A 122 -5.59 -9.55 13.91
C ALA A 122 -4.85 -10.43 14.96
N PRO A 123 -3.62 -10.88 14.65
CA PRO A 123 -2.79 -11.66 15.56
C PRO A 123 -2.58 -11.01 16.94
N TYR A 124 -2.60 -9.69 16.99
CA TYR A 124 -2.53 -8.90 18.23
C TYR A 124 -3.49 -9.44 19.32
N PHE A 125 -4.73 -9.79 18.96
CA PHE A 125 -5.74 -10.19 19.93
C PHE A 125 -5.56 -11.61 20.48
N LYS A 126 -4.68 -12.43 19.89
CA LYS A 126 -4.38 -13.77 20.42
C LYS A 126 -3.72 -13.71 21.81
N ASN A 127 -2.88 -12.68 22.03
CA ASN A 127 -2.11 -12.52 23.27
C ASN A 127 -2.47 -11.23 24.03
N SER A 128 -3.42 -10.44 23.55
CA SER A 128 -3.86 -9.20 24.19
C SER A 128 -4.90 -9.48 25.29
N LYS A 129 -4.85 -8.68 26.36
CA LYS A 129 -5.92 -8.63 27.36
C LYS A 129 -7.13 -7.84 26.88
N ILE A 130 -6.97 -7.03 25.80
CA ILE A 130 -8.05 -6.24 25.20
C ILE A 130 -8.86 -7.17 24.31
N LYS A 131 -10.17 -7.18 24.47
CA LYS A 131 -11.10 -7.85 23.56
C LYS A 131 -11.78 -6.79 22.70
N LEU A 132 -11.98 -7.09 21.42
CA LEU A 132 -12.59 -6.14 20.47
C LEU A 132 -13.97 -5.66 20.91
N ASP A 133 -14.77 -6.57 21.46
CA ASP A 133 -16.15 -6.28 21.87
C ASP A 133 -16.24 -5.42 23.14
N ASP A 134 -15.15 -5.32 23.91
CA ASP A 134 -15.08 -4.51 25.13
C ASP A 134 -14.67 -3.05 24.84
N ILE A 135 -14.32 -2.72 23.59
CA ILE A 135 -13.87 -1.38 23.19
C ILE A 135 -15.09 -0.48 23.03
N SER A 136 -15.36 0.34 24.04
CA SER A 136 -16.49 1.29 24.09
C SER A 136 -16.08 2.77 23.87
N LYS A 137 -14.78 3.05 23.80
CA LYS A 137 -14.20 4.40 23.57
C LYS A 137 -12.91 4.28 22.78
N GLU A 138 -12.40 5.42 22.32
CA GLU A 138 -11.09 5.47 21.67
C GLU A 138 -10.03 4.76 22.53
N THR A 139 -9.39 3.76 21.95
CA THR A 139 -8.44 2.91 22.65
C THR A 139 -7.19 2.68 21.78
N VAL A 140 -6.02 2.97 22.32
CA VAL A 140 -4.74 2.67 21.69
C VAL A 140 -4.51 1.16 21.81
N LEU A 141 -4.46 0.47 20.69
CA LEU A 141 -4.17 -0.96 20.63
C LEU A 141 -2.66 -1.20 20.59
N PHE A 142 -1.93 -0.39 19.86
CA PHE A 142 -0.51 -0.60 19.64
C PHE A 142 0.21 0.73 19.41
N GLU A 143 1.45 0.81 19.90
CA GLU A 143 2.40 1.84 19.55
C GLU A 143 3.81 1.23 19.52
N GLY A 144 4.51 1.34 18.37
CA GLY A 144 5.82 0.71 18.19
C GLY A 144 6.39 0.94 16.78
N SER A 145 7.34 0.11 16.36
CA SER A 145 7.91 0.17 15.00
C SER A 145 6.95 -0.37 13.95
N ALA A 146 7.15 0.04 12.69
CA ALA A 146 6.37 -0.51 11.59
C ALA A 146 6.58 -2.01 11.42
N ILE A 147 7.76 -2.55 11.69
CA ILE A 147 8.04 -4.00 11.65
C ILE A 147 7.09 -4.75 12.59
N THR A 148 7.04 -4.33 13.86
CA THR A 148 6.16 -4.98 14.85
C THR A 148 4.67 -4.81 14.50
N ALA A 149 4.29 -3.64 13.96
CA ALA A 149 2.91 -3.41 13.51
C ALA A 149 2.49 -4.39 12.40
N ILE A 150 3.40 -4.72 11.47
CA ILE A 150 3.16 -5.66 10.36
C ILE A 150 2.86 -7.07 10.87
N GLU A 151 3.56 -7.51 11.90
CA GLU A 151 3.36 -8.83 12.51
C GLU A 151 2.01 -8.93 13.25
N LEU A 152 1.67 -7.88 13.99
CA LEU A 152 0.48 -7.84 14.84
C LEU A 152 -0.82 -7.54 14.08
N PHE A 153 -0.74 -6.75 13.00
CA PHE A 153 -1.89 -6.25 12.24
C PHE A 153 -1.70 -6.40 10.71
N PRO A 154 -1.42 -7.60 10.17
CA PRO A 154 -1.01 -7.79 8.77
C PRO A 154 -2.03 -7.31 7.72
N ALA A 155 -3.31 -7.23 8.06
CA ALA A 155 -4.35 -6.72 7.17
C ALA A 155 -4.41 -5.17 7.10
N ASN A 156 -3.64 -4.46 7.94
CA ASN A 156 -3.71 -3.00 8.07
C ASN A 156 -2.36 -2.30 7.77
N VAL A 157 -1.42 -3.01 7.12
CA VAL A 157 -0.01 -2.58 7.08
C VAL A 157 0.40 -1.84 5.80
N ASN A 158 -0.37 -1.92 4.71
CA ASN A 158 0.05 -1.30 3.45
C ASN A 158 0.46 0.17 3.63
N VAL A 159 -0.34 0.95 4.34
CA VAL A 159 -0.02 2.37 4.60
C VAL A 159 1.25 2.56 5.43
N ALA A 160 1.48 1.71 6.45
CA ALA A 160 2.69 1.78 7.27
C ALA A 160 3.94 1.42 6.46
N VAL A 161 3.85 0.40 5.60
CA VAL A 161 4.94 0.01 4.69
C VAL A 161 5.21 1.12 3.68
N SER A 162 4.17 1.67 3.02
CA SER A 162 4.34 2.77 2.05
C SER A 162 5.05 3.97 2.66
N ILE A 163 4.66 4.40 3.86
CA ILE A 163 5.27 5.51 4.59
C ILE A 163 6.72 5.19 4.97
N ALA A 164 6.98 3.99 5.46
CA ALA A 164 8.33 3.58 5.84
C ALA A 164 9.29 3.53 4.64
N LEU A 165 8.82 3.03 3.49
CA LEU A 165 9.59 3.00 2.25
C LEU A 165 9.85 4.41 1.68
N ALA A 166 8.90 5.32 1.85
CA ALA A 166 9.09 6.72 1.44
C ALA A 166 10.05 7.48 2.36
N GLY A 167 10.12 7.12 3.64
CA GLY A 167 10.82 7.83 4.69
C GLY A 167 12.11 7.14 5.19
N ILE A 168 12.10 6.72 6.45
CA ILE A 168 13.29 6.28 7.22
C ILE A 168 13.34 4.77 7.49
N GLY A 169 12.58 3.99 6.72
CA GLY A 169 12.56 2.53 6.82
C GLY A 169 11.63 2.00 7.93
N LEU A 170 11.41 0.68 7.88
CA LEU A 170 10.44 -0.01 8.74
C LEU A 170 10.81 0.02 10.24
N GLU A 171 12.09 -0.03 10.56
CA GLU A 171 12.57 -0.05 11.95
C GLU A 171 12.36 1.30 12.64
N ASN A 172 12.62 2.40 11.91
CA ASN A 172 12.62 3.76 12.45
C ASN A 172 11.25 4.46 12.33
N THR A 173 10.34 3.93 11.50
CA THR A 173 8.99 4.46 11.37
C THR A 173 8.12 3.99 12.54
N ARG A 174 7.53 4.94 13.27
CA ARG A 174 6.60 4.68 14.38
C ARG A 174 5.20 4.50 13.84
N VAL A 175 4.51 3.51 14.38
CA VAL A 175 3.11 3.20 14.05
C VAL A 175 2.30 3.21 15.32
N LYS A 176 1.21 3.95 15.31
CA LYS A 176 0.19 3.96 16.36
C LYS A 176 -1.12 3.48 15.78
N ILE A 177 -1.74 2.48 16.41
CA ILE A 177 -3.01 1.90 15.98
C ILE A 177 -4.05 2.15 17.07
N ILE A 178 -5.15 2.78 16.67
CA ILE A 178 -6.24 3.19 17.53
C ILE A 178 -7.52 2.54 17.03
N ALA A 179 -8.26 1.94 17.95
CA ALA A 179 -9.63 1.52 17.74
C ALA A 179 -10.59 2.55 18.33
N ASP A 180 -11.49 3.09 17.52
CA ASP A 180 -12.50 4.04 17.96
C ASP A 180 -13.88 3.59 17.47
N PRO A 181 -14.81 3.20 18.38
CA PRO A 181 -16.15 2.75 18.02
C PRO A 181 -17.04 3.87 17.46
N MET A 182 -16.66 5.14 17.65
CA MET A 182 -17.43 6.28 17.18
C MET A 182 -17.05 6.73 15.76
N ILE A 183 -15.93 6.21 15.21
CA ILE A 183 -15.47 6.61 13.87
C ILE A 183 -16.16 5.79 12.78
N SER A 184 -16.63 6.47 11.74
CA SER A 184 -17.24 5.86 10.55
C SER A 184 -16.32 5.79 9.34
N VAL A 185 -15.12 6.36 9.45
CA VAL A 185 -14.11 6.46 8.39
C VAL A 185 -12.80 5.82 8.83
N ASN A 186 -11.92 5.51 7.88
CA ASN A 186 -10.53 5.16 8.20
C ASN A 186 -9.71 6.45 8.25
N LYS A 187 -9.20 6.83 9.40
CA LYS A 187 -8.33 8.00 9.57
C LYS A 187 -6.87 7.58 9.59
N HIS A 188 -6.05 8.24 8.78
CA HIS A 188 -4.59 8.13 8.81
C HIS A 188 -4.00 9.50 9.05
N GLU A 189 -3.14 9.61 10.04
CA GLU A 189 -2.45 10.83 10.42
C GLU A 189 -0.95 10.59 10.39
N ILE A 190 -0.24 11.36 9.58
CA ILE A 190 1.18 11.22 9.33
C ILE A 190 1.86 12.47 9.85
N LEU A 191 2.86 12.30 10.71
CA LEU A 191 3.66 13.37 11.26
C LEU A 191 5.14 13.09 10.98
N CYS A 192 5.76 14.00 10.24
CA CYS A 192 7.19 13.99 9.92
C CYS A 192 7.85 15.21 10.53
N LYS A 193 8.98 15.03 11.21
CA LYS A 193 9.78 16.13 11.76
C LYS A 193 11.24 15.93 11.44
N GLY A 194 11.95 17.02 11.26
CA GLY A 194 13.38 17.00 11.00
C GLY A 194 13.93 18.40 10.75
N SER A 195 15.18 18.48 10.32
CA SER A 195 15.85 19.76 10.08
C SER A 195 15.22 20.59 8.95
N PHE A 196 14.37 19.97 8.10
CA PHE A 196 13.59 20.65 7.06
C PHE A 196 12.35 21.38 7.60
N GLY A 197 11.91 21.06 8.82
CA GLY A 197 10.66 21.53 9.44
C GLY A 197 9.71 20.37 9.80
N GLU A 198 8.42 20.56 9.57
CA GLU A 198 7.37 19.60 9.91
C GLU A 198 6.40 19.42 8.74
N ILE A 199 6.00 18.17 8.48
CA ILE A 199 4.89 17.82 7.60
C ILE A 199 3.85 17.08 8.43
N HIS A 200 2.62 17.58 8.43
CA HIS A 200 1.47 16.96 9.08
C HIS A 200 0.37 16.74 8.05
N VAL A 201 0.02 15.48 7.82
CA VAL A 201 -0.99 15.08 6.85
C VAL A 201 -2.07 14.27 7.55
N ILE A 202 -3.32 14.64 7.36
CA ILE A 202 -4.49 13.90 7.86
C ILE A 202 -5.35 13.50 6.67
N VAL A 203 -5.64 12.21 6.55
CA VAL A 203 -6.54 11.66 5.53
C VAL A 203 -7.66 10.89 6.22
N GLN A 204 -8.90 11.23 5.87
CA GLN A 204 -10.10 10.55 6.34
C GLN A 204 -10.77 9.88 5.15
N ASN A 205 -10.72 8.56 5.11
CA ASN A 205 -11.17 7.77 3.97
C ASN A 205 -12.53 7.16 4.21
N ILE A 206 -13.45 7.36 3.26
CA ILE A 206 -14.66 6.54 3.19
C ILE A 206 -14.32 5.16 2.59
N PRO A 207 -15.04 4.12 2.98
CA PRO A 207 -14.94 2.80 2.35
C PRO A 207 -15.25 2.87 0.85
N SER A 208 -14.60 2.02 0.06
CA SER A 208 -14.94 1.89 -1.36
C SER A 208 -16.38 1.39 -1.52
N PRO A 209 -17.19 1.97 -2.43
CA PRO A 209 -18.55 1.53 -2.69
C PRO A 209 -18.68 0.06 -3.08
N THR A 210 -17.65 -0.48 -3.75
CA THR A 210 -17.62 -1.86 -4.25
C THR A 210 -16.88 -2.83 -3.33
N ASN A 211 -16.01 -2.32 -2.43
CA ASN A 211 -15.27 -3.11 -1.46
C ASN A 211 -15.08 -2.35 -0.14
N PRO A 212 -15.98 -2.50 0.83
CA PRO A 212 -15.93 -1.76 2.09
C PRO A 212 -14.67 -2.00 2.95
N LYS A 213 -13.89 -3.06 2.68
CA LYS A 213 -12.62 -3.34 3.36
C LYS A 213 -11.48 -2.43 2.89
N THR A 214 -11.65 -1.78 1.73
CA THR A 214 -10.65 -0.92 1.09
C THR A 214 -11.09 0.53 1.15
N SER A 215 -10.16 1.44 1.41
CA SER A 215 -10.40 2.89 1.29
C SER A 215 -10.60 3.27 -0.17
N TYR A 216 -11.60 4.10 -0.47
CA TYR A 216 -11.90 4.50 -1.84
C TYR A 216 -10.72 5.24 -2.48
N LEU A 217 -10.03 6.10 -1.72
CA LEU A 217 -8.82 6.81 -2.17
C LEU A 217 -7.74 5.85 -2.71
N ALA A 218 -7.60 4.64 -2.15
CA ALA A 218 -6.61 3.69 -2.62
C ALA A 218 -6.82 3.28 -4.08
N SER A 219 -8.06 3.04 -4.47
CA SER A 219 -8.41 2.73 -5.87
C SER A 219 -8.20 3.94 -6.78
N LEU A 220 -8.62 5.12 -6.34
CA LEU A 220 -8.44 6.36 -7.10
C LEU A 220 -6.98 6.71 -7.32
N SER A 221 -6.13 6.52 -6.31
CA SER A 221 -4.69 6.77 -6.43
C SER A 221 -4.00 5.82 -7.40
N ALA A 222 -4.45 4.57 -7.48
CA ALA A 222 -3.94 3.62 -8.46
C ALA A 222 -4.31 4.02 -9.89
N ILE A 223 -5.56 4.44 -10.10
CA ILE A 223 -6.03 4.95 -11.40
C ILE A 223 -5.21 6.19 -11.81
N GLU A 224 -4.99 7.12 -10.88
CA GLU A 224 -4.22 8.33 -11.17
C GLU A 224 -2.75 8.03 -11.46
N CYS A 225 -2.15 7.06 -10.74
CA CYS A 225 -0.81 6.58 -11.05
C CYS A 225 -0.73 6.05 -12.49
N LEU A 226 -1.68 5.23 -12.91
CA LEU A 226 -1.74 4.72 -14.28
C LEU A 226 -1.92 5.83 -15.31
N ARG A 227 -2.80 6.81 -15.05
CA ARG A 227 -2.96 7.99 -15.93
C ARG A 227 -1.66 8.75 -16.09
N GLY A 228 -0.92 8.93 -14.99
CA GLY A 228 0.39 9.59 -15.02
C GLY A 228 1.44 8.82 -15.83
N LEU A 229 1.36 7.48 -15.85
CA LEU A 229 2.24 6.65 -16.67
C LEU A 229 1.91 6.71 -18.16
N CYS A 230 0.64 6.87 -18.51
CA CYS A 230 0.19 7.00 -19.91
C CYS A 230 0.34 8.42 -20.45
N ASN A 231 0.47 9.44 -19.59
CA ASN A 231 0.52 10.85 -19.98
C ASN A 231 1.85 11.48 -19.55
N GLU A 232 2.89 11.28 -20.36
CA GLU A 232 4.26 11.71 -20.03
C GLU A 232 4.48 13.23 -20.16
N ASN A 233 3.58 13.95 -20.85
CA ASN A 233 3.82 15.34 -21.24
C ASN A 233 3.57 16.36 -20.13
N PHE A 234 2.82 16.01 -19.09
CA PHE A 234 2.49 16.91 -17.98
C PHE A 234 2.30 16.15 -16.69
N ARG A 235 3.11 16.45 -15.69
CA ARG A 235 3.05 15.83 -14.36
C ARG A 235 2.82 16.86 -13.26
N ILE A 236 2.05 16.52 -12.27
CA ILE A 236 1.88 17.26 -11.01
C ILE A 236 2.32 16.34 -9.89
N GLY A 237 3.25 16.82 -9.06
CA GLY A 237 3.92 15.99 -8.08
C GLY A 237 5.12 15.23 -8.67
N THR A 238 5.70 14.32 -7.89
CA THR A 238 6.92 13.57 -8.26
C THR A 238 6.62 12.11 -8.53
#